data_58a069d6a1d917c09c61dbaf8d57b802
#
_entry.id   58a069d6a1d917c09c61dbaf8d57b802
#
_cell.length_a   1.000
_cell.length_b   1.000
_cell.length_c   1.000
_cell.angle_alpha   90.00
_cell.angle_beta   90.00
_cell.angle_gamma   90.00
#
_symmetry.space_group_name_H-M   'P 1'
#
loop_
_entity.id
_entity.type
_entity.pdbx_description
1 polymer ?
#
loop_
_entity_poly.entity_id
_entity_poly.type
_entity_poly.pdbx_seq_one_letter_code
_entity_poly.pdbx_strand_id
1 'polypeptide(L)'
;YTEARLSKISMELTADINKDTVDFMPNFDETEKEPVVLPSRFPNLLVNGTSGIAVGMATNIPPHNLREVINAVVKIIDDQIEDKDETAIEEILNIIKGPDFPTGAMILGTRGIEEAYRTGRGKIRVRAVTNIEPMANGKNRIVVTELPYMVNKARLIEKIAEMVRDKRIDGITDLSDQSSREGMRICIELRRDVNPNVILNQLYKHTQLQDTYGVIMLALVNNQPKVMNILDMLTYYLQHQEEVVTRRTKYELNKAEERAHILQGLLIALDHIDEVIRIIRSSANVQAAKAELIKQFNLSDVQAQAIVDMRLRALTGLEREKIENEYKELMEKIKHLKAILADKKLLLGVIKEEILLIRDKYGDERRT
;
A
#
# COMPACT_ATOMS: atom_id res chain seq x y z
N TYR A 1 -3.65 9.57 25.38
CA TYR A 1 -2.73 8.54 24.85
C TYR A 1 -3.27 7.12 24.96
N THR A 2 -4.54 7.01 25.17
CA THR A 2 -5.26 5.73 25.21
C THR A 2 -6.00 5.41 23.90
N GLU A 3 -6.02 6.32 22.95
CA GLU A 3 -6.62 6.12 21.65
C GLU A 3 -5.56 5.91 20.56
N ALA A 4 -5.76 4.91 19.74
CA ALA A 4 -4.96 4.66 18.54
C ALA A 4 -5.89 4.60 17.32
N ARG A 5 -5.45 5.21 16.24
CA ARG A 5 -6.19 5.21 14.96
C ARG A 5 -5.23 4.92 13.81
N LEU A 6 -5.73 4.24 12.80
CA LEU A 6 -4.99 4.06 11.55
C LEU A 6 -4.83 5.40 10.83
N SER A 7 -3.66 5.62 10.25
CA SER A 7 -3.46 6.73 9.32
C SER A 7 -4.34 6.54 8.07
N LYS A 8 -4.63 7.62 7.37
CA LYS A 8 -5.47 7.56 6.16
C LYS A 8 -4.91 6.60 5.11
N ILE A 9 -3.61 6.62 4.89
CA ILE A 9 -2.97 5.71 3.92
C ILE A 9 -3.02 4.25 4.38
N SER A 10 -2.93 3.98 5.67
CA SER A 10 -3.01 2.61 6.20
C SER A 10 -4.37 1.95 5.94
N MET A 11 -5.43 2.74 5.80
CA MET A 11 -6.75 2.22 5.44
C MET A 11 -6.78 1.67 4.00
N GLU A 12 -5.90 2.13 3.13
CA GLU A 12 -5.77 1.60 1.76
C GLU A 12 -5.21 0.16 1.74
N LEU A 13 -4.54 -0.26 2.81
CA LEU A 13 -4.04 -1.64 2.93
C LEU A 13 -5.16 -2.66 3.14
N THR A 14 -6.25 -2.25 3.77
CA THR A 14 -7.41 -3.11 4.09
C THR A 14 -8.65 -2.80 3.25
N ALA A 15 -8.53 -1.89 2.30
CA ALA A 15 -9.63 -1.55 1.40
C ALA A 15 -10.14 -2.79 0.66
N ASP A 16 -11.45 -2.94 0.61
CA ASP A 16 -12.13 -4.07 -0.04
C ASP A 16 -11.85 -5.46 0.58
N ILE A 17 -11.33 -5.53 1.81
CA ILE A 17 -11.06 -6.81 2.49
C ILE A 17 -12.33 -7.66 2.67
N ASN A 18 -13.49 -7.02 2.75
CA ASN A 18 -14.79 -7.67 2.92
C ASN A 18 -15.45 -8.14 1.61
N LYS A 19 -14.76 -7.98 0.49
CA LYS A 19 -15.27 -8.34 -0.85
C LYS A 19 -14.61 -9.61 -1.41
N ASP A 20 -14.29 -10.54 -0.54
CA ASP A 20 -13.64 -11.82 -0.91
C ASP A 20 -12.33 -11.64 -1.71
N THR A 21 -11.59 -10.57 -1.44
CA THR A 21 -10.38 -10.23 -2.19
C THR A 21 -9.16 -11.05 -1.79
N VAL A 22 -9.12 -11.55 -0.56
CA VAL A 22 -8.02 -12.31 0.02
C VAL A 22 -8.53 -13.50 0.81
N ASP A 23 -7.68 -14.51 0.98
CA ASP A 23 -7.98 -15.68 1.80
C ASP A 23 -7.80 -15.38 3.28
N PHE A 24 -8.58 -16.05 4.12
CA PHE A 24 -8.52 -16.00 5.57
C PHE A 24 -8.12 -17.34 6.14
N MET A 25 -7.43 -17.31 7.27
CA MET A 25 -7.06 -18.49 8.04
C MET A 25 -7.43 -18.29 9.51
N PRO A 26 -7.55 -19.36 10.32
CA PRO A 26 -7.69 -19.21 11.78
C PRO A 26 -6.49 -18.48 12.38
N ASN A 27 -6.76 -17.64 13.39
CA ASN A 27 -5.69 -17.02 14.19
C ASN A 27 -5.05 -18.07 15.12
N PHE A 28 -4.09 -17.63 15.95
CA PHE A 28 -3.31 -18.54 16.79
C PHE A 28 -4.14 -19.43 17.71
N ASP A 29 -5.18 -18.90 18.34
CA ASP A 29 -6.08 -19.65 19.25
C ASP A 29 -7.35 -20.17 18.59
N GLU A 30 -7.47 -20.04 17.27
CA GLU A 30 -8.61 -20.48 16.44
C GLU A 30 -9.97 -19.84 16.83
N THR A 31 -9.95 -18.77 17.60
CA THR A 31 -11.17 -18.07 18.01
C THR A 31 -11.72 -17.14 16.94
N GLU A 32 -10.82 -16.60 16.10
CA GLU A 32 -11.14 -15.65 15.03
C GLU A 32 -10.42 -16.04 13.72
N LYS A 33 -10.73 -15.34 12.66
CA LYS A 33 -10.04 -15.47 11.36
C LYS A 33 -9.22 -14.24 11.05
N GLU A 34 -8.03 -14.45 10.51
CA GLU A 34 -7.16 -13.39 10.03
C GLU A 34 -6.85 -13.55 8.54
N PRO A 35 -6.60 -12.44 7.81
CA PRO A 35 -6.22 -12.53 6.41
C PRO A 35 -4.82 -13.12 6.26
N VAL A 36 -4.64 -13.98 5.28
CA VAL A 36 -3.32 -14.54 4.92
C VAL A 36 -2.40 -13.43 4.41
N VAL A 37 -2.94 -12.55 3.59
CA VAL A 37 -2.29 -11.33 3.09
C VAL A 37 -3.32 -10.20 3.06
N LEU A 38 -2.87 -8.95 3.08
CA LEU A 38 -3.76 -7.80 2.92
C LEU A 38 -4.00 -7.49 1.44
N PRO A 39 -5.14 -6.89 1.08
CA PRO A 39 -5.38 -6.43 -0.30
C PRO A 39 -4.31 -5.45 -0.81
N SER A 40 -3.84 -4.54 0.05
CA SER A 40 -2.72 -3.62 -0.19
C SER A 40 -2.80 -2.86 -1.52
N ARG A 41 -3.59 -1.80 -1.58
CA ARG A 41 -3.77 -0.98 -2.80
C ARG A 41 -2.51 -0.27 -3.29
N PHE A 42 -1.46 -0.23 -2.48
CA PHE A 42 -0.16 0.27 -2.87
C PHE A 42 0.94 -0.70 -2.45
N PRO A 43 2.12 -0.69 -3.08
CA PRO A 43 3.20 -1.65 -2.80
C PRO A 43 3.89 -1.36 -1.47
N ASN A 44 3.22 -1.66 -0.36
CA ASN A 44 3.62 -1.32 1.00
C ASN A 44 4.99 -1.87 1.40
N LEU A 45 5.33 -3.09 0.96
CA LEU A 45 6.61 -3.71 1.31
C LEU A 45 7.81 -2.86 0.85
N LEU A 46 7.76 -2.32 -0.37
CA LEU A 46 8.80 -1.42 -0.89
C LEU A 46 8.69 -0.01 -0.32
N VAL A 47 7.48 0.50 -0.12
CA VAL A 47 7.28 1.87 0.37
C VAL A 47 7.75 2.01 1.82
N ASN A 48 7.32 1.13 2.71
CA ASN A 48 7.68 1.19 4.13
C ASN A 48 8.93 0.38 4.48
N GLY A 49 9.33 -0.55 3.62
CA GLY A 49 10.43 -1.44 3.93
C GLY A 49 10.12 -2.39 5.09
N THR A 50 11.06 -3.23 5.42
CA THR A 50 10.99 -4.13 6.57
C THR A 50 12.37 -4.61 6.95
N SER A 51 12.54 -5.03 8.20
CA SER A 51 13.71 -5.76 8.65
C SER A 51 13.28 -6.92 9.55
N GLY A 52 13.95 -8.04 9.43
CA GLY A 52 13.64 -9.21 10.23
C GLY A 52 14.78 -10.23 10.20
N ILE A 53 14.94 -10.91 11.32
CA ILE A 53 15.98 -11.93 11.50
C ILE A 53 15.29 -13.23 11.88
N ALA A 54 15.55 -14.28 11.11
CA ALA A 54 15.08 -15.62 11.38
C ALA A 54 16.28 -16.57 11.44
N VAL A 55 16.03 -17.82 11.78
CA VAL A 55 17.08 -18.85 11.76
C VAL A 55 17.39 -19.20 10.30
N GLY A 56 18.64 -18.99 9.90
CA GLY A 56 19.10 -19.30 8.55
C GLY A 56 18.78 -18.29 7.47
N MET A 57 18.00 -17.24 7.77
CA MET A 57 17.66 -16.20 6.81
C MET A 57 17.40 -14.85 7.48
N ALA A 58 17.56 -13.77 6.72
CA ALA A 58 17.23 -12.42 7.16
C ALA A 58 16.67 -11.61 5.98
N THR A 59 15.83 -10.64 6.29
CA THR A 59 15.38 -9.64 5.34
C THR A 59 15.73 -8.24 5.82
N ASN A 60 16.06 -7.36 4.91
CA ASN A 60 16.32 -5.95 5.20
C ASN A 60 16.02 -5.13 3.95
N ILE A 61 14.75 -4.78 3.78
CA ILE A 61 14.26 -4.04 2.62
C ILE A 61 14.14 -2.57 3.00
N PRO A 62 14.87 -1.67 2.33
CA PRO A 62 14.79 -0.24 2.63
C PRO A 62 13.46 0.36 2.19
N PRO A 63 12.98 1.42 2.86
CA PRO A 63 11.82 2.17 2.40
C PRO A 63 12.10 2.95 1.11
N HIS A 64 11.03 3.19 0.34
CA HIS A 64 11.09 3.86 -0.96
C HIS A 64 10.06 4.98 -1.06
N ASN A 65 10.26 5.87 -2.03
CA ASN A 65 9.31 6.92 -2.33
C ASN A 65 8.04 6.37 -2.99
N LEU A 66 6.87 6.72 -2.47
CA LEU A 66 5.59 6.21 -2.95
C LEU A 66 5.35 6.52 -4.43
N ARG A 67 5.64 7.74 -4.87
CA ARG A 67 5.48 8.14 -6.28
C ARG A 67 6.36 7.32 -7.21
N GLU A 68 7.63 7.13 -6.85
CA GLU A 68 8.57 6.35 -7.67
C GLU A 68 8.13 4.90 -7.79
N VAL A 69 7.73 4.26 -6.70
CA VAL A 69 7.30 2.85 -6.71
C VAL A 69 6.01 2.67 -7.50
N ILE A 70 5.04 3.56 -7.31
CA ILE A 70 3.80 3.52 -8.10
C ILE A 70 4.08 3.76 -9.57
N ASN A 71 4.93 4.71 -9.93
CA ASN A 71 5.31 4.96 -11.32
C ASN A 71 5.97 3.73 -11.96
N ALA A 72 6.76 2.98 -11.20
CA ALA A 72 7.36 1.74 -11.67
C ALA A 72 6.30 0.64 -11.91
N VAL A 73 5.33 0.50 -11.02
CA VAL A 73 4.20 -0.43 -11.23
C VAL A 73 3.39 -0.03 -12.47
N VAL A 74 3.12 1.25 -12.65
CA VAL A 74 2.41 1.78 -13.82
C VAL A 74 3.18 1.51 -15.12
N LYS A 75 4.51 1.62 -15.09
CA LYS A 75 5.35 1.26 -16.25
C LYS A 75 5.17 -0.21 -16.65
N ILE A 76 5.18 -1.11 -15.69
CA ILE A 76 4.94 -2.54 -15.95
C ILE A 76 3.54 -2.77 -16.51
N ILE A 77 2.53 -2.10 -15.96
CA ILE A 77 1.15 -2.17 -16.46
C ILE A 77 1.08 -1.70 -17.92
N ASP A 78 1.66 -0.55 -18.23
CA ASP A 78 1.64 0.00 -19.57
C ASP A 78 2.34 -0.92 -20.59
N ASP A 79 3.45 -1.53 -20.21
CA ASP A 79 4.15 -2.50 -21.06
C ASP A 79 3.29 -3.74 -21.32
N GLN A 80 2.56 -4.25 -20.33
CA GLN A 80 1.64 -5.37 -20.52
C GLN A 80 0.42 -5.00 -21.38
N ILE A 81 -0.11 -3.78 -21.24
CA ILE A 81 -1.22 -3.29 -22.09
C ILE A 81 -0.77 -3.14 -23.54
N GLU A 82 0.47 -2.73 -23.77
CA GLU A 82 1.07 -2.59 -25.11
C GLU A 82 1.61 -3.90 -25.69
N ASP A 83 1.35 -5.03 -25.02
CA ASP A 83 1.81 -6.37 -25.44
C ASP A 83 3.34 -6.50 -25.57
N LYS A 84 4.10 -5.76 -24.77
CA LYS A 84 5.54 -5.96 -24.66
C LYS A 84 5.83 -7.23 -23.86
N ASP A 85 6.81 -8.01 -24.30
CA ASP A 85 7.13 -9.30 -23.67
C ASP A 85 7.56 -9.14 -22.21
N GLU A 86 8.45 -8.20 -21.93
CA GLU A 86 8.94 -7.93 -20.58
C GLU A 86 9.33 -6.44 -20.42
N THR A 87 9.21 -5.94 -19.18
CA THR A 87 9.79 -4.65 -18.80
C THR A 87 11.25 -4.84 -18.46
N ALA A 88 12.13 -4.04 -19.06
CA ALA A 88 13.56 -4.09 -18.75
C ALA A 88 13.83 -3.52 -17.34
N ILE A 89 14.71 -4.18 -16.60
CA ILE A 89 15.09 -3.71 -15.26
C ILE A 89 15.73 -2.31 -15.30
N GLU A 90 16.41 -1.95 -16.37
CA GLU A 90 16.99 -0.62 -16.60
C GLU A 90 15.94 0.48 -16.57
N GLU A 91 14.75 0.22 -17.11
CA GLU A 91 13.65 1.17 -17.08
C GLU A 91 13.14 1.40 -15.66
N ILE A 92 13.09 0.34 -14.84
CA ILE A 92 12.73 0.44 -13.42
C ILE A 92 13.80 1.22 -12.63
N LEU A 93 15.09 0.98 -12.89
CA LEU A 93 16.19 1.72 -12.27
C LEU A 93 16.16 3.22 -12.63
N ASN A 94 15.63 3.57 -13.78
CA ASN A 94 15.44 4.97 -14.17
C ASN A 94 14.27 5.64 -13.44
N ILE A 95 13.30 4.88 -12.98
CA ILE A 95 12.11 5.38 -12.26
C ILE A 95 12.36 5.40 -10.75
N ILE A 96 12.84 4.30 -10.19
CA ILE A 96 13.18 4.20 -8.75
C ILE A 96 14.67 4.48 -8.61
N LYS A 97 14.99 5.70 -8.20
CA LYS A 97 16.37 6.19 -8.11
C LYS A 97 17.18 5.55 -6.98
N GLY A 98 16.50 5.02 -5.99
CA GLY A 98 17.09 4.40 -4.82
C GLY A 98 16.12 4.39 -3.65
N PRO A 99 16.53 3.89 -2.49
CA PRO A 99 15.76 4.04 -1.25
C PRO A 99 15.48 5.51 -0.95
N ASP A 100 14.36 5.77 -0.30
CA ASP A 100 13.97 7.08 0.21
C ASP A 100 13.68 6.96 1.70
N PHE A 101 14.67 7.27 2.51
CA PHE A 101 14.57 7.09 3.95
C PHE A 101 13.76 8.21 4.60
N PRO A 102 12.85 7.88 5.55
CA PRO A 102 12.07 8.91 6.26
C PRO A 102 12.96 9.87 7.07
N THR A 103 14.15 9.46 7.40
CA THR A 103 15.16 10.26 8.11
C THR A 103 16.02 11.13 7.19
N GLY A 104 15.82 11.09 5.87
CA GLY A 104 16.61 11.82 4.89
C GLY A 104 18.01 11.25 4.71
N ALA A 105 19.02 12.06 4.93
CA ALA A 105 20.43 11.77 4.71
C ALA A 105 20.81 11.63 3.22
N MET A 106 22.06 11.29 2.93
CA MET A 106 22.58 11.18 1.57
C MET A 106 23.10 9.77 1.29
N ILE A 107 22.75 9.25 0.13
CA ILE A 107 23.35 8.00 -0.37
C ILE A 107 24.59 8.33 -1.17
N LEU A 108 25.69 7.64 -0.88
CA LEU A 108 26.96 7.83 -1.54
C LEU A 108 27.14 6.87 -2.72
N GLY A 109 26.97 7.42 -3.93
CA GLY A 109 27.08 6.68 -5.17
C GLY A 109 25.89 5.79 -5.47
N THR A 110 25.80 5.28 -6.68
CA THR A 110 24.68 4.50 -7.20
C THR A 110 24.96 3.01 -7.33
N ARG A 111 26.24 2.60 -7.26
CA ARG A 111 26.65 1.21 -7.47
C ARG A 111 25.98 0.23 -6.50
N GLY A 112 25.90 0.58 -5.22
CA GLY A 112 25.25 -0.26 -4.22
C GLY A 112 23.76 -0.41 -4.43
N ILE A 113 23.09 0.65 -4.91
CA ILE A 113 21.68 0.65 -5.30
C ILE A 113 21.47 -0.29 -6.47
N GLU A 114 22.25 -0.15 -7.52
CA GLU A 114 22.15 -0.95 -8.73
C GLU A 114 22.37 -2.44 -8.44
N GLU A 115 23.41 -2.77 -7.66
CA GLU A 115 23.68 -4.14 -7.23
C GLU A 115 22.49 -4.73 -6.45
N ALA A 116 21.98 -3.99 -5.46
CA ALA A 116 20.84 -4.42 -4.67
C ALA A 116 19.59 -4.66 -5.52
N TYR A 117 19.30 -3.78 -6.45
CA TYR A 117 18.10 -3.87 -7.29
C TYR A 117 18.21 -4.96 -8.36
N ARG A 118 19.39 -5.27 -8.85
CA ARG A 118 19.59 -6.34 -9.83
C ARG A 118 19.66 -7.74 -9.20
N THR A 119 20.23 -7.85 -8.01
CA THR A 119 20.51 -9.15 -7.38
C THR A 119 19.65 -9.45 -6.16
N GLY A 120 19.00 -8.44 -5.59
CA GLY A 120 18.31 -8.54 -4.31
C GLY A 120 19.21 -8.39 -3.09
N ARG A 121 20.51 -8.19 -3.29
CA ARG A 121 21.50 -7.96 -2.22
C ARG A 121 22.48 -6.87 -2.62
N GLY A 122 22.78 -6.00 -1.67
CA GLY A 122 23.75 -4.94 -1.91
C GLY A 122 24.05 -4.14 -0.66
N LYS A 123 25.07 -3.29 -0.76
CA LYS A 123 25.51 -2.42 0.33
C LYS A 123 25.38 -0.97 -0.11
N ILE A 124 24.53 -0.22 0.57
CA ILE A 124 24.27 1.18 0.30
C ILE A 124 24.92 2.00 1.41
N ARG A 125 25.85 2.88 1.06
CA ARG A 125 26.47 3.79 2.03
C ARG A 125 25.60 5.03 2.17
N VAL A 126 25.27 5.34 3.42
CA VAL A 126 24.42 6.48 3.78
C VAL A 126 25.21 7.39 4.72
N ARG A 127 25.20 8.67 4.43
CA ARG A 127 25.92 9.70 5.17
C ARG A 127 24.95 10.74 5.72
N ALA A 128 25.17 11.15 6.98
CA ALA A 128 24.45 12.23 7.61
C ALA A 128 24.56 13.55 6.81
N VAL A 129 23.54 14.36 6.89
CA VAL A 129 23.59 15.74 6.38
C VAL A 129 24.20 16.62 7.47
N THR A 130 25.30 17.26 7.14
CA THR A 130 26.08 18.10 8.05
C THR A 130 26.37 19.45 7.45
N ASN A 131 26.49 20.46 8.31
CA ASN A 131 26.85 21.79 7.95
C ASN A 131 27.95 22.32 8.89
N ILE A 132 28.88 23.12 8.35
CA ILE A 132 29.91 23.79 9.17
C ILE A 132 29.45 25.24 9.35
N GLU A 133 29.15 25.62 10.59
CA GLU A 133 28.71 26.96 10.93
C GLU A 133 29.82 27.72 11.69
N PRO A 134 30.12 28.96 11.31
CA PRO A 134 31.06 29.79 12.07
C PRO A 134 30.44 30.21 13.41
N MET A 135 31.25 30.26 14.43
CA MET A 135 30.92 30.75 15.76
C MET A 135 31.64 32.05 16.07
N ALA A 136 31.23 32.71 17.16
CA ALA A 136 32.00 33.82 17.71
C ALA A 136 33.46 33.41 18.00
N ASN A 137 34.38 34.36 17.94
CA ASN A 137 35.80 34.14 18.22
C ASN A 137 36.56 33.26 17.20
N GLY A 138 36.05 33.12 15.99
CA GLY A 138 36.70 32.36 14.91
C GLY A 138 36.71 30.85 15.09
N LYS A 139 35.85 30.34 15.97
CA LYS A 139 35.59 28.92 16.11
C LYS A 139 34.53 28.46 15.08
N ASN A 140 34.52 27.16 14.82
CA ASN A 140 33.51 26.53 13.99
C ASN A 140 32.76 25.44 14.78
N ARG A 141 31.59 25.14 14.35
CA ARG A 141 30.80 23.96 14.81
C ARG A 141 30.28 23.16 13.64
N ILE A 142 30.22 21.88 13.84
CA ILE A 142 29.56 20.94 12.92
C ILE A 142 28.14 20.74 13.41
N VAL A 143 27.16 21.00 12.54
CA VAL A 143 25.75 20.80 12.83
C VAL A 143 25.25 19.62 11.99
N VAL A 144 24.69 18.61 12.66
CA VAL A 144 24.09 17.44 12.01
C VAL A 144 22.57 17.59 12.06
N THR A 145 21.95 17.63 10.89
CA THR A 145 20.49 17.81 10.76
C THR A 145 19.75 16.56 10.32
N GLU A 146 20.43 15.62 9.69
CA GLU A 146 19.88 14.33 9.29
C GLU A 146 20.88 13.22 9.56
N LEU A 147 20.37 12.08 10.01
CA LEU A 147 21.16 10.87 10.29
C LEU A 147 20.81 9.74 9.32
N PRO A 148 21.75 8.81 9.08
CA PRO A 148 21.45 7.58 8.36
C PRO A 148 20.29 6.83 9.01
N TYR A 149 19.47 6.19 8.18
CA TYR A 149 18.32 5.42 8.62
C TYR A 149 18.71 4.33 9.64
N MET A 150 17.93 4.18 10.69
CA MET A 150 18.15 3.22 11.79
C MET A 150 19.31 3.56 12.74
N VAL A 151 19.95 4.69 12.59
CA VAL A 151 20.97 5.16 13.54
C VAL A 151 20.30 5.81 14.75
N ASN A 152 20.67 5.31 15.92
CA ASN A 152 20.19 5.89 17.20
C ASN A 152 21.00 7.12 17.55
N LYS A 153 20.34 8.28 17.62
CA LYS A 153 20.97 9.58 17.91
C LYS A 153 21.71 9.60 19.25
N ALA A 154 21.11 9.11 20.31
CA ALA A 154 21.70 9.11 21.65
C ALA A 154 22.99 8.27 21.69
N ARG A 155 22.95 7.06 21.13
CA ARG A 155 24.14 6.20 21.04
C ARG A 155 25.25 6.80 20.18
N LEU A 156 24.89 7.50 19.10
CA LEU A 156 25.86 8.20 18.28
C LEU A 156 26.57 9.31 19.07
N ILE A 157 25.81 10.11 19.81
CA ILE A 157 26.35 11.18 20.66
C ILE A 157 27.26 10.60 21.73
N GLU A 158 26.81 9.55 22.42
CA GLU A 158 27.64 8.82 23.40
C GLU A 158 28.96 8.31 22.78
N LYS A 159 28.89 7.75 21.58
CA LYS A 159 30.07 7.24 20.88
C LYS A 159 31.06 8.35 20.53
N ILE A 160 30.56 9.49 20.07
CA ILE A 160 31.41 10.66 19.79
C ILE A 160 32.07 11.16 21.10
N ALA A 161 31.31 11.29 22.18
CA ALA A 161 31.79 11.69 23.49
C ALA A 161 32.87 10.73 24.03
N GLU A 162 32.66 9.43 23.86
CA GLU A 162 33.67 8.39 24.23
C GLU A 162 34.96 8.57 23.44
N MET A 163 34.86 8.79 22.14
CA MET A 163 36.04 8.99 21.28
C MET A 163 36.84 10.26 21.66
N VAL A 164 36.13 11.32 22.07
CA VAL A 164 36.79 12.54 22.59
C VAL A 164 37.49 12.27 23.92
N ARG A 165 36.82 11.59 24.84
CA ARG A 165 37.41 11.22 26.16
C ARG A 165 38.63 10.31 26.02
N ASP A 166 38.55 9.34 25.09
CA ASP A 166 39.64 8.39 24.81
C ASP A 166 40.75 8.99 23.91
N LYS A 167 40.65 10.26 23.57
CA LYS A 167 41.60 10.99 22.73
C LYS A 167 41.78 10.38 21.33
N ARG A 168 40.78 9.71 20.80
CA ARG A 168 40.76 9.18 19.44
C ARG A 168 40.45 10.26 18.41
N ILE A 169 39.71 11.29 18.80
CA ILE A 169 39.48 12.50 18.03
C ILE A 169 39.92 13.68 18.88
N ASP A 170 40.77 14.54 18.33
CA ASP A 170 41.20 15.78 18.97
C ASP A 170 40.53 16.98 18.29
N GLY A 171 40.22 18.00 19.05
CA GLY A 171 39.67 19.25 18.55
C GLY A 171 38.19 19.49 18.76
N ILE A 172 37.48 18.56 19.34
CA ILE A 172 36.07 18.75 19.78
C ILE A 172 36.08 19.30 21.20
N THR A 173 35.42 20.45 21.40
CA THR A 173 35.36 21.12 22.70
C THR A 173 34.04 20.92 23.43
N ASP A 174 32.94 20.77 22.68
CA ASP A 174 31.64 20.53 23.25
C ASP A 174 30.77 19.72 22.28
N LEU A 175 29.80 19.00 22.83
CA LEU A 175 28.89 18.15 22.09
C LEU A 175 27.49 18.25 22.76
N SER A 176 26.50 18.73 22.03
CA SER A 176 25.17 18.92 22.54
C SER A 176 24.08 18.49 21.55
N ASP A 177 22.98 17.97 22.08
CA ASP A 177 21.76 17.70 21.32
C ASP A 177 20.81 18.89 21.48
N GLN A 178 20.66 19.66 20.41
CA GLN A 178 19.80 20.83 20.34
C GLN A 178 18.51 20.56 19.54
N SER A 179 18.13 19.30 19.38
CA SER A 179 16.92 18.92 18.66
C SER A 179 15.67 19.49 19.32
N SER A 180 14.76 19.98 18.51
CA SER A 180 13.50 20.62 18.94
C SER A 180 12.35 20.22 18.03
N ARG A 181 11.21 20.90 18.19
CA ARG A 181 10.06 20.74 17.27
C ARG A 181 10.37 21.19 15.83
N GLU A 182 11.38 22.03 15.66
CA GLU A 182 11.82 22.49 14.33
C GLU A 182 12.63 21.43 13.58
N GLY A 183 13.15 20.43 14.27
CA GLY A 183 13.88 19.34 13.69
C GLY A 183 15.04 18.85 14.54
N MET A 184 15.74 17.84 14.01
CA MET A 184 16.94 17.29 14.63
C MET A 184 18.12 18.24 14.44
N ARG A 185 18.88 18.45 15.50
CA ARG A 185 20.08 19.27 15.51
C ARG A 185 21.09 18.76 16.53
N ILE A 186 22.19 18.19 16.07
CA ILE A 186 23.33 17.83 16.89
C ILE A 186 24.44 18.87 16.64
N CYS A 187 24.94 19.52 17.68
CA CYS A 187 26.00 20.50 17.59
C CYS A 187 27.31 19.95 18.15
N ILE A 188 28.34 19.99 17.32
CA ILE A 188 29.70 19.57 17.68
C ILE A 188 30.60 20.81 17.56
N GLU A 189 30.96 21.40 18.70
CA GLU A 189 31.80 22.59 18.74
C GLU A 189 33.27 22.19 18.63
N LEU A 190 34.02 22.95 17.81
CA LEU A 190 35.42 22.66 17.51
C LEU A 190 36.32 23.73 18.10
N ARG A 191 37.59 23.32 18.40
CA ARG A 191 38.66 24.22 18.79
C ARG A 191 39.05 25.10 17.58
N ARG A 192 39.52 26.32 17.85
CA ARG A 192 39.82 27.32 16.82
C ARG A 192 40.86 26.85 15.78
N ASP A 193 41.84 26.06 16.22
CA ASP A 193 43.05 25.66 15.44
C ASP A 193 42.83 24.39 14.58
N VAL A 194 41.66 23.79 14.62
CA VAL A 194 41.36 22.55 13.87
C VAL A 194 40.64 22.82 12.57
N ASN A 195 40.88 21.99 11.57
CA ASN A 195 40.15 22.03 10.32
C ASN A 195 38.83 21.22 10.48
N PRO A 196 37.67 21.86 10.34
CA PRO A 196 36.38 21.19 10.51
C PRO A 196 36.19 19.97 9.59
N ASN A 197 36.70 20.05 8.35
CA ASN A 197 36.54 18.94 7.39
C ASN A 197 37.38 17.70 7.80
N VAL A 198 38.53 17.89 8.43
CA VAL A 198 39.32 16.77 8.94
C VAL A 198 38.61 16.05 10.08
N ILE A 199 38.04 16.79 11.01
CA ILE A 199 37.25 16.23 12.10
C ILE A 199 36.03 15.51 11.55
N LEU A 200 35.32 16.11 10.61
CA LEU A 200 34.13 15.54 10.00
C LEU A 200 34.46 14.23 9.26
N ASN A 201 35.57 14.17 8.54
CA ASN A 201 36.00 12.94 7.87
C ASN A 201 36.35 11.82 8.86
N GLN A 202 36.95 12.17 10.00
CA GLN A 202 37.22 11.21 11.08
C GLN A 202 35.89 10.67 11.69
N LEU A 203 34.91 11.54 11.88
CA LEU A 203 33.60 11.14 12.35
C LEU A 203 32.88 10.20 11.36
N TYR A 204 32.96 10.48 10.07
CA TYR A 204 32.40 9.57 9.04
C TYR A 204 33.08 8.21 9.03
N LYS A 205 34.38 8.17 9.26
CA LYS A 205 35.17 6.94 9.23
C LYS A 205 34.94 6.06 10.48
N HIS A 206 34.74 6.66 11.64
CA HIS A 206 34.79 5.96 12.93
C HIS A 206 33.44 5.93 13.69
N THR A 207 32.41 6.60 13.17
CA THR A 207 31.08 6.64 13.81
C THR A 207 29.98 6.38 12.77
N GLN A 208 28.76 6.21 13.27
CA GLN A 208 27.57 6.02 12.44
C GLN A 208 27.05 7.31 11.78
N LEU A 209 27.80 8.41 11.78
CA LEU A 209 27.51 9.54 10.89
C LEU A 209 27.60 9.15 9.41
N GLN A 210 28.33 8.10 9.11
CA GLN A 210 28.24 7.37 7.86
C GLN A 210 28.10 5.90 8.19
N ASP A 211 27.10 5.27 7.63
CA ASP A 211 26.81 3.85 7.87
C ASP A 211 26.47 3.12 6.58
N THR A 212 26.56 1.82 6.61
CA THR A 212 26.20 0.97 5.48
C THR A 212 24.87 0.27 5.74
N TYR A 213 23.93 0.48 4.84
CA TYR A 213 22.66 -0.26 4.85
C TYR A 213 22.84 -1.52 3.99
N GLY A 214 22.78 -2.68 4.63
CA GLY A 214 22.88 -3.97 3.95
C GLY A 214 21.50 -4.39 3.43
N VAL A 215 21.27 -4.28 2.13
CA VAL A 215 20.00 -4.66 1.50
C VAL A 215 19.92 -6.17 1.33
N ILE A 216 18.84 -6.75 1.79
CA ILE A 216 18.44 -8.14 1.54
C ILE A 216 16.96 -8.14 1.20
N MET A 217 16.64 -8.29 -0.07
CA MET A 217 15.26 -8.23 -0.57
C MET A 217 14.63 -9.63 -0.55
N LEU A 218 14.52 -10.18 0.64
CA LEU A 218 13.88 -11.48 0.90
C LEU A 218 12.44 -11.25 1.34
N ALA A 219 11.52 -11.88 0.63
CA ALA A 219 10.10 -11.88 0.97
C ALA A 219 9.49 -13.25 0.68
N LEU A 220 8.25 -13.46 1.13
CA LEU A 220 7.51 -14.68 0.88
C LEU A 220 6.71 -14.55 -0.42
N VAL A 221 6.89 -15.50 -1.30
CA VAL A 221 6.06 -15.71 -2.49
C VAL A 221 5.38 -17.06 -2.34
N ASN A 222 4.06 -17.09 -2.22
CA ASN A 222 3.28 -18.30 -1.94
C ASN A 222 3.82 -19.07 -0.72
N ASN A 223 4.09 -18.34 0.37
CA ASN A 223 4.67 -18.85 1.63
C ASN A 223 6.09 -19.45 1.51
N GLN A 224 6.78 -19.22 0.40
CA GLN A 224 8.17 -19.64 0.20
C GLN A 224 9.10 -18.43 0.24
N PRO A 225 10.17 -18.45 1.06
CA PRO A 225 11.13 -17.36 1.11
C PRO A 225 11.93 -17.29 -0.20
N LYS A 226 12.05 -16.09 -0.74
CA LYS A 226 12.77 -15.84 -1.99
C LYS A 226 13.47 -14.50 -1.94
N VAL A 227 14.76 -14.48 -2.29
CA VAL A 227 15.49 -13.24 -2.55
C VAL A 227 15.17 -12.82 -3.98
N MET A 228 14.64 -11.60 -4.13
CA MET A 228 14.14 -11.08 -5.40
C MET A 228 14.86 -9.81 -5.80
N ASN A 229 14.99 -9.57 -7.10
CA ASN A 229 15.34 -8.26 -7.61
C ASN A 229 14.13 -7.30 -7.53
N ILE A 230 14.34 -6.03 -7.78
CA ILE A 230 13.26 -5.04 -7.65
C ILE A 230 12.14 -5.25 -8.67
N LEU A 231 12.48 -5.67 -9.88
CA LEU A 231 11.50 -5.96 -10.92
C LEU A 231 10.60 -7.14 -10.54
N ASP A 232 11.17 -8.20 -9.99
CA ASP A 232 10.41 -9.35 -9.50
C ASP A 232 9.42 -8.95 -8.39
N MET A 233 9.86 -8.15 -7.44
CA MET A 233 9.01 -7.67 -6.34
C MET A 233 7.81 -6.86 -6.88
N LEU A 234 8.04 -5.98 -7.82
CA LEU A 234 6.98 -5.18 -8.45
C LEU A 234 6.04 -6.06 -9.28
N THR A 235 6.58 -7.04 -9.99
CA THR A 235 5.79 -7.97 -10.82
C THR A 235 4.89 -8.84 -9.95
N TYR A 236 5.40 -9.40 -8.85
CA TYR A 236 4.59 -10.17 -7.90
C TYR A 236 3.53 -9.31 -7.22
N TYR A 237 3.85 -8.06 -6.88
CA TYR A 237 2.86 -7.13 -6.36
C TYR A 237 1.73 -6.89 -7.37
N LEU A 238 2.07 -6.66 -8.64
CA LEU A 238 1.06 -6.49 -9.71
C LEU A 238 0.18 -7.73 -9.87
N GLN A 239 0.77 -8.93 -9.86
CA GLN A 239 0.02 -10.19 -9.90
C GLN A 239 -0.95 -10.32 -8.72
N HIS A 240 -0.54 -9.90 -7.53
CA HIS A 240 -1.42 -9.84 -6.36
C HIS A 240 -2.58 -8.88 -6.59
N GLN A 241 -2.33 -7.70 -7.15
CA GLN A 241 -3.40 -6.74 -7.47
C GLN A 241 -4.34 -7.27 -8.57
N GLU A 242 -3.83 -7.96 -9.56
CA GLU A 242 -4.67 -8.64 -10.56
C GLU A 242 -5.64 -9.63 -9.90
N GLU A 243 -5.16 -10.42 -8.96
CA GLU A 243 -6.00 -11.34 -8.19
C GLU A 243 -7.02 -10.61 -7.31
N VAL A 244 -6.60 -9.61 -6.54
CA VAL A 244 -7.47 -8.83 -5.65
C VAL A 244 -8.59 -8.15 -6.44
N VAL A 245 -8.26 -7.47 -7.53
CA VAL A 245 -9.26 -6.75 -8.35
C VAL A 245 -10.17 -7.72 -9.09
N THR A 246 -9.67 -8.85 -9.56
CA THR A 246 -10.50 -9.90 -10.17
C THR A 246 -11.50 -10.45 -9.17
N ARG A 247 -11.07 -10.79 -7.97
CA ARG A 247 -11.94 -11.32 -6.90
C ARG A 247 -12.96 -10.28 -6.44
N ARG A 248 -12.56 -9.03 -6.28
CA ARG A 248 -13.47 -7.92 -5.98
C ARG A 248 -14.54 -7.76 -7.07
N THR A 249 -14.14 -7.79 -8.32
CA THR A 249 -15.04 -7.64 -9.45
C THR A 249 -16.06 -8.80 -9.50
N LYS A 250 -15.63 -10.02 -9.26
CA LYS A 250 -16.52 -11.19 -9.15
C LYS A 250 -17.52 -11.04 -7.99
N TYR A 251 -17.06 -10.56 -6.84
CA TYR A 251 -17.91 -10.31 -5.70
C TYR A 251 -18.98 -9.24 -6.01
N GLU A 252 -18.57 -8.12 -6.56
CA GLU A 252 -19.47 -7.03 -6.95
C GLU A 252 -20.45 -7.46 -8.05
N LEU A 253 -19.98 -8.26 -9.02
CA LEU A 253 -20.84 -8.82 -10.06
C LEU A 253 -21.91 -9.72 -9.48
N ASN A 254 -21.56 -10.64 -8.58
CA ASN A 254 -22.52 -11.50 -7.90
C ASN A 254 -23.57 -10.69 -7.14
N LYS A 255 -23.15 -9.69 -6.38
CA LYS A 255 -24.07 -8.82 -5.64
C LYS A 255 -24.99 -8.03 -6.56
N ALA A 256 -24.46 -7.51 -7.66
CA ALA A 256 -25.26 -6.79 -8.65
C ALA A 256 -26.26 -7.70 -9.36
N GLU A 257 -25.86 -8.92 -9.73
CA GLU A 257 -26.76 -9.92 -10.36
C GLU A 257 -27.86 -10.40 -9.40
N GLU A 258 -27.54 -10.65 -8.13
CA GLU A 258 -28.52 -10.99 -7.10
C GLU A 258 -29.57 -9.89 -6.95
N ARG A 259 -29.14 -8.63 -6.87
CA ARG A 259 -30.03 -7.49 -6.74
C ARG A 259 -30.86 -7.27 -8.00
N ALA A 260 -30.25 -7.35 -9.19
CA ALA A 260 -30.94 -7.22 -10.47
C ALA A 260 -32.01 -8.31 -10.64
N HIS A 261 -31.72 -9.53 -10.20
CA HIS A 261 -32.66 -10.64 -10.22
C HIS A 261 -33.92 -10.35 -9.38
N ILE A 262 -33.74 -9.81 -8.17
CA ILE A 262 -34.83 -9.38 -7.30
C ILE A 262 -35.64 -8.26 -7.96
N LEU A 263 -34.98 -7.23 -8.50
CA LEU A 263 -35.66 -6.11 -9.16
C LEU A 263 -36.43 -6.56 -10.40
N GLN A 264 -35.92 -7.51 -11.15
CA GLN A 264 -36.60 -8.09 -12.29
C GLN A 264 -37.93 -8.75 -11.85
N GLY A 265 -37.90 -9.50 -10.75
CA GLY A 265 -39.11 -10.08 -10.16
C GLY A 265 -40.12 -9.03 -9.71
N LEU A 266 -39.66 -7.96 -9.06
CA LEU A 266 -40.50 -6.85 -8.63
C LEU A 266 -41.14 -6.12 -9.82
N LEU A 267 -40.44 -5.92 -10.90
CA LEU A 267 -40.94 -5.29 -12.13
C LEU A 267 -42.01 -6.16 -12.81
N ILE A 268 -41.81 -7.49 -12.86
CA ILE A 268 -42.79 -8.43 -13.35
C ILE A 268 -44.08 -8.34 -12.50
N ALA A 269 -43.91 -8.29 -11.17
CA ALA A 269 -45.07 -8.15 -10.27
C ALA A 269 -45.81 -6.84 -10.46
N LEU A 270 -45.11 -5.72 -10.65
CA LEU A 270 -45.71 -4.41 -10.90
C LEU A 270 -46.45 -4.34 -12.25
N ASP A 271 -45.94 -5.04 -13.26
CA ASP A 271 -46.61 -5.14 -14.57
C ASP A 271 -47.90 -5.95 -14.53
N HIS A 272 -48.03 -6.86 -13.55
CA HIS A 272 -49.18 -7.73 -13.35
C HIS A 272 -49.79 -7.58 -11.95
N ILE A 273 -49.83 -6.37 -11.43
CA ILE A 273 -50.12 -6.12 -10.01
C ILE A 273 -51.51 -6.60 -9.57
N ASP A 274 -52.48 -6.46 -10.40
CA ASP A 274 -53.88 -6.90 -10.07
C ASP A 274 -53.94 -8.41 -9.89
N GLU A 275 -53.27 -9.16 -10.75
CA GLU A 275 -53.17 -10.60 -10.64
C GLU A 275 -52.37 -11.06 -9.44
N VAL A 276 -51.22 -10.39 -9.15
CA VAL A 276 -50.43 -10.65 -7.96
C VAL A 276 -51.24 -10.43 -6.68
N ILE A 277 -51.97 -9.35 -6.58
CA ILE A 277 -52.85 -9.07 -5.44
C ILE A 277 -53.90 -10.15 -5.31
N ARG A 278 -54.56 -10.56 -6.41
CA ARG A 278 -55.54 -11.63 -6.43
C ARG A 278 -54.98 -12.94 -5.88
N ILE A 279 -53.78 -13.34 -6.34
CA ILE A 279 -53.10 -14.56 -5.90
C ILE A 279 -52.78 -14.50 -4.40
N ILE A 280 -52.23 -13.40 -3.92
CA ILE A 280 -51.86 -13.24 -2.51
C ILE A 280 -53.12 -13.29 -1.63
N ARG A 281 -54.18 -12.60 -2.00
CA ARG A 281 -55.45 -12.57 -1.23
C ARG A 281 -56.17 -13.88 -1.22
N SER A 282 -56.13 -14.68 -2.27
CA SER A 282 -56.78 -15.97 -2.39
C SER A 282 -55.99 -17.13 -1.77
N SER A 283 -54.74 -16.92 -1.42
CA SER A 283 -53.88 -17.95 -0.84
C SER A 283 -54.10 -18.09 0.67
N ALA A 284 -54.02 -19.32 1.16
CA ALA A 284 -54.26 -19.65 2.57
C ALA A 284 -53.11 -19.15 3.49
N ASN A 285 -51.90 -19.06 2.98
CA ASN A 285 -50.70 -18.61 3.72
C ASN A 285 -49.65 -18.09 2.75
N VAL A 286 -48.56 -17.54 3.30
CA VAL A 286 -47.46 -16.97 2.51
C VAL A 286 -46.80 -18.01 1.60
N GLN A 287 -46.60 -19.23 2.07
CA GLN A 287 -45.97 -20.30 1.28
C GLN A 287 -46.82 -20.68 0.06
N ALA A 288 -48.14 -20.77 0.21
CA ALA A 288 -49.04 -21.03 -0.90
C ALA A 288 -49.05 -19.87 -1.92
N ALA A 289 -49.00 -18.62 -1.44
CA ALA A 289 -48.90 -17.44 -2.30
C ALA A 289 -47.60 -17.44 -3.10
N LYS A 290 -46.47 -17.71 -2.48
CA LYS A 290 -45.19 -17.83 -3.15
C LYS A 290 -45.18 -18.93 -4.21
N ALA A 291 -45.67 -20.11 -3.87
CA ALA A 291 -45.73 -21.24 -4.81
C ALA A 291 -46.54 -20.90 -6.07
N GLU A 292 -47.68 -20.24 -5.93
CA GLU A 292 -48.54 -19.84 -7.05
C GLU A 292 -47.89 -18.72 -7.90
N LEU A 293 -47.22 -17.75 -7.26
CA LEU A 293 -46.47 -16.70 -7.96
C LEU A 293 -45.32 -17.29 -8.79
N ILE A 294 -44.56 -18.23 -8.21
CA ILE A 294 -43.50 -18.94 -8.92
C ILE A 294 -44.02 -19.67 -10.15
N LYS A 295 -45.14 -20.36 -10.00
CA LYS A 295 -45.76 -21.12 -11.07
C LYS A 295 -46.27 -20.22 -12.20
N GLN A 296 -46.98 -19.15 -11.86
CA GLN A 296 -47.64 -18.29 -12.85
C GLN A 296 -46.67 -17.37 -13.62
N PHE A 297 -45.67 -16.84 -12.94
CA PHE A 297 -44.74 -15.86 -13.52
C PHE A 297 -43.34 -16.41 -13.77
N ASN A 298 -43.14 -17.71 -13.59
CA ASN A 298 -41.84 -18.37 -13.74
C ASN A 298 -40.72 -17.66 -12.93
N LEU A 299 -41.00 -17.42 -11.65
CA LEU A 299 -40.11 -16.72 -10.73
C LEU A 299 -39.26 -17.70 -9.92
N SER A 300 -38.17 -17.21 -9.36
CA SER A 300 -37.41 -17.91 -8.31
C SER A 300 -38.06 -17.71 -6.93
N ASP A 301 -37.69 -18.53 -5.96
CA ASP A 301 -38.15 -18.38 -4.58
C ASP A 301 -37.77 -17.02 -3.99
N VAL A 302 -36.58 -16.53 -4.27
CA VAL A 302 -36.09 -15.23 -3.81
C VAL A 302 -36.92 -14.08 -4.40
N GLN A 303 -37.27 -14.16 -5.67
CA GLN A 303 -38.12 -13.17 -6.33
C GLN A 303 -39.54 -13.20 -5.74
N ALA A 304 -40.13 -14.37 -5.53
CA ALA A 304 -41.43 -14.51 -4.92
C ALA A 304 -41.47 -14.00 -3.47
N GLN A 305 -40.40 -14.25 -2.71
CA GLN A 305 -40.25 -13.71 -1.35
C GLN A 305 -40.24 -12.18 -1.36
N ALA A 306 -39.46 -11.58 -2.26
CA ALA A 306 -39.39 -10.12 -2.41
C ALA A 306 -40.77 -9.51 -2.78
N ILE A 307 -41.59 -10.22 -3.58
CA ILE A 307 -42.93 -9.76 -3.96
C ILE A 307 -43.89 -9.78 -2.76
N VAL A 308 -43.89 -10.86 -1.97
CA VAL A 308 -44.77 -10.94 -0.79
C VAL A 308 -44.37 -10.00 0.33
N ASP A 309 -43.10 -9.63 0.40
CA ASP A 309 -42.58 -8.65 1.36
C ASP A 309 -42.67 -7.19 0.88
N MET A 310 -43.20 -6.97 -0.32
CA MET A 310 -43.33 -5.64 -0.91
C MET A 310 -44.30 -4.75 -0.14
N ARG A 311 -43.86 -3.54 0.17
CA ARG A 311 -44.70 -2.55 0.85
C ARG A 311 -45.69 -1.91 -0.11
N LEU A 312 -46.89 -1.56 0.37
CA LEU A 312 -47.89 -0.92 -0.45
C LEU A 312 -47.46 0.35 -1.16
N ARG A 313 -46.57 1.11 -0.55
CA ARG A 313 -46.00 2.32 -1.17
C ARG A 313 -45.24 2.04 -2.48
N ALA A 314 -44.73 0.82 -2.66
CA ALA A 314 -44.02 0.44 -3.88
C ALA A 314 -44.95 0.38 -5.11
N LEU A 315 -46.26 0.39 -4.91
CA LEU A 315 -47.28 0.41 -5.97
C LEU A 315 -47.43 1.79 -6.62
N THR A 316 -46.85 2.84 -6.02
CA THR A 316 -46.92 4.20 -6.61
C THR A 316 -46.03 4.31 -7.85
N GLY A 317 -46.41 5.18 -8.77
CA GLY A 317 -45.64 5.39 -10.00
C GLY A 317 -44.21 5.88 -9.77
N LEU A 318 -44.02 6.71 -8.73
CA LEU A 318 -42.69 7.22 -8.37
C LEU A 318 -41.75 6.10 -7.86
N GLU A 319 -42.25 5.20 -7.03
CA GLU A 319 -41.46 4.06 -6.54
C GLU A 319 -41.15 3.05 -7.65
N ARG A 320 -42.10 2.84 -8.58
CA ARG A 320 -41.85 2.03 -9.78
C ARG A 320 -40.72 2.60 -10.63
N GLU A 321 -40.72 3.90 -10.85
CA GLU A 321 -39.64 4.59 -11.60
C GLU A 321 -38.30 4.42 -10.94
N LYS A 322 -38.19 4.49 -9.61
CA LYS A 322 -36.97 4.23 -8.86
C LYS A 322 -36.46 2.81 -9.08
N ILE A 323 -37.33 1.81 -9.06
CA ILE A 323 -36.97 0.41 -9.30
C ILE A 323 -36.48 0.22 -10.74
N GLU A 324 -37.12 0.81 -11.72
CA GLU A 324 -36.72 0.75 -13.13
C GLU A 324 -35.33 1.40 -13.34
N ASN A 325 -35.08 2.55 -12.72
CA ASN A 325 -33.80 3.24 -12.82
C ASN A 325 -32.71 2.45 -12.13
N GLU A 326 -32.95 1.92 -10.94
CA GLU A 326 -31.97 1.06 -10.24
C GLU A 326 -31.63 -0.18 -11.08
N TYR A 327 -32.61 -0.81 -11.70
CA TYR A 327 -32.42 -1.96 -12.57
C TYR A 327 -31.54 -1.63 -13.78
N LYS A 328 -31.80 -0.49 -14.44
CA LYS A 328 -30.97 -0.03 -15.56
C LYS A 328 -29.53 0.23 -15.16
N GLU A 329 -29.32 0.93 -14.05
CA GLU A 329 -27.99 1.21 -13.51
C GLU A 329 -27.25 -0.09 -13.17
N LEU A 330 -27.92 -1.06 -12.54
CA LEU A 330 -27.35 -2.36 -12.24
C LEU A 330 -26.99 -3.15 -13.51
N MET A 331 -27.83 -3.12 -14.54
CA MET A 331 -27.55 -3.82 -15.80
C MET A 331 -26.33 -3.23 -16.51
N GLU A 332 -26.15 -1.92 -16.49
CA GLU A 332 -24.95 -1.27 -17.01
C GLU A 332 -23.72 -1.62 -16.19
N LYS A 333 -23.83 -1.61 -14.86
CA LYS A 333 -22.75 -2.03 -13.95
C LYS A 333 -22.36 -3.49 -14.21
N ILE A 334 -23.32 -4.39 -14.34
CA ILE A 334 -23.09 -5.81 -14.65
C ILE A 334 -22.34 -5.96 -15.97
N LYS A 335 -22.73 -5.23 -17.00
CA LYS A 335 -22.05 -5.23 -18.30
C LYS A 335 -20.59 -4.78 -18.16
N HIS A 336 -20.35 -3.72 -17.43
CA HIS A 336 -19.01 -3.19 -17.19
C HIS A 336 -18.14 -4.18 -16.40
N LEU A 337 -18.66 -4.77 -15.33
CA LEU A 337 -17.96 -5.76 -14.52
C LEU A 337 -17.63 -7.03 -15.31
N LYS A 338 -18.53 -7.50 -16.14
CA LYS A 338 -18.28 -8.64 -17.05
C LYS A 338 -17.19 -8.31 -18.09
N ALA A 339 -17.17 -7.09 -18.60
CA ALA A 339 -16.14 -6.64 -19.52
C ALA A 339 -14.74 -6.65 -18.89
N ILE A 340 -14.62 -6.20 -17.64
CA ILE A 340 -13.36 -6.23 -16.89
C ILE A 340 -12.86 -7.67 -16.69
N LEU A 341 -13.76 -8.60 -16.36
CA LEU A 341 -13.41 -10.02 -16.18
C LEU A 341 -13.03 -10.72 -17.48
N ALA A 342 -13.53 -10.25 -18.61
CA ALA A 342 -13.28 -10.85 -19.94
C ALA A 342 -12.01 -10.33 -20.61
N ASP A 343 -11.50 -9.18 -20.21
CA ASP A 343 -10.36 -8.51 -20.85
C ASP A 343 -9.30 -8.10 -19.82
N LYS A 344 -8.13 -8.75 -19.90
CA LYS A 344 -6.99 -8.46 -19.01
C LYS A 344 -6.52 -7.01 -19.15
N LYS A 345 -6.59 -6.40 -20.33
CA LYS A 345 -6.17 -5.01 -20.53
C LYS A 345 -7.08 -4.03 -19.82
N LEU A 346 -8.39 -4.30 -19.76
CA LEU A 346 -9.33 -3.52 -18.97
C LEU A 346 -9.07 -3.67 -17.47
N LEU A 347 -8.78 -4.88 -17.02
CA LEU A 347 -8.40 -5.14 -15.63
C LEU A 347 -7.15 -4.36 -15.22
N LEU A 348 -6.11 -4.40 -16.05
CA LEU A 348 -4.88 -3.64 -15.83
C LEU A 348 -5.14 -2.12 -15.83
N GLY A 349 -6.04 -1.65 -16.69
CA GLY A 349 -6.47 -0.25 -16.72
C GLY A 349 -7.15 0.18 -15.42
N VAL A 350 -7.97 -0.66 -14.82
CA VAL A 350 -8.60 -0.41 -13.51
C VAL A 350 -7.54 -0.32 -12.41
N ILE A 351 -6.60 -1.27 -12.39
CA ILE A 351 -5.50 -1.26 -11.41
C ILE A 351 -4.66 0.02 -11.56
N LYS A 352 -4.32 0.39 -12.79
CA LYS A 352 -3.56 1.61 -13.09
C LYS A 352 -4.27 2.86 -12.57
N GLU A 353 -5.55 3.02 -12.88
CA GLU A 353 -6.34 4.17 -12.46
C GLU A 353 -6.40 4.29 -10.94
N GLU A 354 -6.66 3.20 -10.24
CA GLU A 354 -6.76 3.18 -8.78
C GLU A 354 -5.42 3.47 -8.10
N ILE A 355 -4.32 2.89 -8.58
CA ILE A 355 -3.00 3.12 -7.98
C ILE A 355 -2.49 4.54 -8.24
N LEU A 356 -2.84 5.13 -9.38
CA LEU A 356 -2.52 6.53 -9.68
C LEU A 356 -3.26 7.50 -8.76
N LEU A 357 -4.50 7.20 -8.39
CA LEU A 357 -5.24 8.00 -7.39
C LEU A 357 -4.53 8.00 -6.04
N ILE A 358 -4.00 6.86 -5.61
CA ILE A 358 -3.22 6.75 -4.37
C ILE A 358 -1.93 7.56 -4.46
N ARG A 359 -1.22 7.49 -5.58
CA ARG A 359 -0.04 8.33 -5.84
C ARG A 359 -0.34 9.81 -5.69
N ASP A 360 -1.41 10.28 -6.30
CA ASP A 360 -1.78 11.70 -6.33
C ASP A 360 -2.28 12.19 -4.96
N LYS A 361 -2.92 11.31 -4.20
CA LYS A 361 -3.46 11.63 -2.87
C LYS A 361 -2.40 11.62 -1.76
N TYR A 362 -1.46 10.69 -1.79
CA TYR A 362 -0.52 10.43 -0.71
C TYR A 362 0.95 10.62 -1.08
N GLY A 363 1.26 10.80 -2.35
CA GLY A 363 2.64 10.96 -2.81
C GLY A 363 3.30 12.22 -2.29
N ASP A 364 4.55 12.08 -1.89
CA ASP A 364 5.39 13.18 -1.39
C ASP A 364 6.71 13.26 -2.17
N GLU A 365 7.45 14.33 -1.92
CA GLU A 365 8.75 14.53 -2.50
C GLU A 365 9.79 13.63 -1.82
N ARG A 366 10.82 13.32 -2.57
CA ARG A 366 11.96 12.54 -2.11
C ARG A 366 12.72 13.27 -1.01
N ARG A 367 13.14 12.57 0.04
CA ARG A 367 13.90 13.11 1.18
C ARG A 367 15.37 12.77 1.13
N THR A 368 15.72 11.57 0.64
CA THR A 368 17.10 11.09 0.54
C THR A 368 17.73 11.43 -0.80
#